data_65e8b8b34ca3bbff0c566ca20331f4c0
#
_entry.id   65e8b8b34ca3bbff0c566ca20331f4c0
#
_cell.length_a   1.000
_cell.length_b   1.000
_cell.length_c   1.000
_cell.angle_alpha   90.00
_cell.angle_beta   90.00
_cell.angle_gamma   90.00
#
_symmetry.space_group_name_H-M   'P 1'
#
loop_
_entity.id
_entity.type
_entity.pdbx_description
1 polymer ?
#
loop_
_entity_poly.entity_id
_entity_poly.type
_entity_poly.pdbx_seq_one_letter_code
_entity_poly.pdbx_strand_id
1 'polypeptide(L)'
;AIQESFINIINFAGNLGSGLIRIIFVLVVSFMISIEPNAYKEGVLLVIPKVYRNKFRIILEKCNIALTNWTFSIFISSLSVGLLSLIVLSILDVKYVVSNAIIAMILNIIPNIGPVLSGIFPISIALLDNFWKPVAVFGAYIIIQNIESYIIMPSILKKKTNLLPGLTLISQFGFTFIFGPLGLILSLPIVVVS
;
A
#
# COMPACT_ATOMS: atom_id res chain seq x y z
N ALA A 1 -35.32 16.75 0.33
CA ALA A 1 -34.92 15.40 -0.04
C ALA A 1 -34.34 15.31 -1.47
N ILE A 2 -35.10 15.59 -2.54
CA ILE A 2 -34.61 15.48 -3.93
C ILE A 2 -33.49 16.50 -4.22
N GLN A 3 -33.64 17.72 -3.77
CA GLN A 3 -32.66 18.81 -3.97
C GLN A 3 -31.36 18.55 -3.20
N GLU A 4 -31.43 18.00 -2.01
CA GLU A 4 -30.25 17.60 -1.21
C GLU A 4 -29.54 16.42 -1.85
N SER A 5 -30.28 15.44 -2.38
CA SER A 5 -29.67 14.31 -3.11
C SER A 5 -28.95 14.77 -4.38
N PHE A 6 -29.50 15.77 -5.09
CA PHE A 6 -28.88 16.33 -6.28
C PHE A 6 -27.58 17.11 -5.95
N ILE A 7 -27.60 17.91 -4.88
CA ILE A 7 -26.41 18.61 -4.38
C ILE A 7 -25.33 17.63 -3.94
N ASN A 8 -25.70 16.55 -3.24
CA ASN A 8 -24.77 15.51 -2.82
C ASN A 8 -24.13 14.78 -4.01
N ILE A 9 -24.89 14.52 -5.07
CA ILE A 9 -24.37 13.91 -6.31
C ILE A 9 -23.38 14.85 -7.00
N ILE A 10 -23.71 16.16 -7.10
CA ILE A 10 -22.81 17.15 -7.71
C ILE A 10 -21.52 17.29 -6.89
N ASN A 11 -21.61 17.35 -5.57
CA ASN A 11 -20.46 17.43 -4.68
C ASN A 11 -19.58 16.16 -4.77
N PHE A 12 -20.22 15.00 -4.85
CA PHE A 12 -19.51 13.72 -5.03
C PHE A 12 -18.79 13.67 -6.38
N ALA A 13 -19.45 14.05 -7.47
CA ALA A 13 -18.85 14.12 -8.80
C ALA A 13 -17.72 15.17 -8.88
N GLY A 14 -17.88 16.32 -8.23
CA GLY A 14 -16.84 17.35 -8.12
C GLY A 14 -15.61 16.86 -7.33
N ASN A 15 -15.83 16.15 -6.23
CA ASN A 15 -14.77 15.56 -5.43
C ASN A 15 -14.04 14.42 -6.17
N LEU A 16 -14.76 13.59 -6.93
CA LEU A 16 -14.15 12.58 -7.79
C LEU A 16 -13.33 13.22 -8.92
N GLY A 17 -13.85 14.25 -9.57
CA GLY A 17 -13.14 14.98 -10.62
C GLY A 17 -11.84 15.61 -10.11
N SER A 18 -11.89 16.27 -8.96
CA SER A 18 -10.69 16.86 -8.33
C SER A 18 -9.68 15.79 -7.88
N GLY A 19 -10.15 14.64 -7.41
CA GLY A 19 -9.32 13.49 -7.05
C GLY A 19 -8.58 12.91 -8.27
N LEU A 20 -9.29 12.70 -9.38
CA LEU A 20 -8.71 12.22 -10.63
C LEU A 20 -7.64 13.17 -11.19
N ILE A 21 -7.93 14.48 -11.19
CA ILE A 21 -6.95 15.49 -11.64
C ILE A 21 -5.68 15.44 -10.79
N ARG A 22 -5.81 15.31 -9.47
CA ARG A 22 -4.64 15.17 -8.57
C ARG A 22 -3.84 13.92 -8.85
N ILE A 23 -4.50 12.77 -9.08
CA ILE A 23 -3.83 11.52 -9.42
C ILE A 23 -3.09 11.65 -10.75
N ILE A 24 -3.74 12.20 -11.78
CA ILE A 24 -3.12 12.41 -13.10
C ILE A 24 -1.90 13.35 -12.95
N PHE A 25 -2.02 14.44 -12.21
CA PHE A 25 -0.91 15.36 -11.97
C PHE A 25 0.28 14.65 -11.30
N VAL A 26 0.02 13.86 -10.24
CA VAL A 26 1.08 13.09 -9.56
C VAL A 26 1.73 12.09 -10.52
N LEU A 27 0.95 11.39 -11.34
CA LEU A 27 1.48 10.44 -12.32
C LEU A 27 2.35 11.14 -13.36
N VAL A 28 1.91 12.28 -13.90
CA VAL A 28 2.68 13.07 -14.88
C VAL A 28 3.99 13.54 -14.27
N VAL A 29 3.96 14.13 -13.07
CA VAL A 29 5.17 14.59 -12.37
C VAL A 29 6.11 13.42 -12.06
N SER A 30 5.57 12.29 -11.58
CA SER A 30 6.37 11.09 -11.33
C SER A 30 7.04 10.57 -12.61
N PHE A 31 6.32 10.57 -13.72
CA PHE A 31 6.85 10.16 -15.01
C PHE A 31 7.96 11.12 -15.49
N MET A 32 7.77 12.44 -15.39
CA MET A 32 8.78 13.44 -15.72
C MET A 32 10.07 13.27 -14.90
N ILE A 33 9.93 13.04 -13.58
CA ILE A 33 11.08 12.78 -12.71
C ILE A 33 11.78 11.48 -13.11
N SER A 34 11.04 10.46 -13.56
CA SER A 34 11.58 9.17 -13.95
C SER A 34 12.37 9.22 -15.26
N ILE A 35 12.07 10.17 -16.15
CA ILE A 35 12.81 10.34 -17.40
C ILE A 35 14.22 10.88 -17.13
N GLU A 36 14.37 11.88 -16.25
CA GLU A 36 15.65 12.51 -15.94
C GLU A 36 15.94 12.59 -14.44
N PRO A 37 16.09 11.46 -13.72
CA PRO A 37 16.23 11.45 -12.28
C PRO A 37 17.48 12.21 -11.79
N ASN A 38 18.53 12.23 -12.59
CA ASN A 38 19.78 12.92 -12.25
C ASN A 38 19.64 14.44 -12.31
N ALA A 39 18.87 15.00 -13.23
CA ALA A 39 18.60 16.42 -13.32
C ALA A 39 17.88 16.93 -12.06
N TYR A 40 16.88 16.20 -11.60
CA TYR A 40 16.15 16.53 -10.37
C TYR A 40 17.02 16.38 -9.11
N LYS A 41 17.89 15.35 -9.05
CA LYS A 41 18.86 15.20 -7.95
C LYS A 41 19.81 16.38 -7.88
N GLU A 42 20.40 16.76 -9.00
CA GLU A 42 21.33 17.91 -9.05
C GLU A 42 20.57 19.22 -8.71
N GLY A 43 19.33 19.39 -9.18
CA GLY A 43 18.50 20.54 -8.82
C GLY A 43 18.28 20.66 -7.32
N VAL A 44 17.97 19.58 -6.63
CA VAL A 44 17.85 19.55 -5.16
C VAL A 44 19.19 19.89 -4.48
N LEU A 45 20.30 19.37 -5.02
CA LEU A 45 21.63 19.64 -4.46
C LEU A 45 22.07 21.09 -4.63
N LEU A 46 21.53 21.84 -5.60
CA LEU A 46 21.84 23.26 -5.79
C LEU A 46 21.35 24.11 -4.60
N VAL A 47 20.23 23.74 -3.97
CA VAL A 47 19.69 24.44 -2.81
C VAL A 47 20.54 24.21 -1.55
N ILE A 48 21.39 23.18 -1.54
CA ILE A 48 22.19 22.78 -0.39
C ILE A 48 23.57 23.47 -0.45
N PRO A 49 24.07 24.02 0.69
CA PRO A 49 25.42 24.59 0.78
C PRO A 49 26.48 23.58 0.30
N LYS A 50 27.48 24.07 -0.43
CA LYS A 50 28.52 23.24 -1.08
C LYS A 50 29.20 22.25 -0.12
N VAL A 51 29.40 22.65 1.14
CA VAL A 51 30.04 21.82 2.18
C VAL A 51 29.28 20.54 2.47
N TYR A 52 27.95 20.56 2.37
CA TYR A 52 27.09 19.42 2.72
C TYR A 52 26.64 18.60 1.50
N ARG A 53 26.90 19.04 0.27
CA ARG A 53 26.41 18.39 -0.97
C ARG A 53 26.81 16.91 -1.07
N ASN A 54 28.07 16.59 -0.78
CA ASN A 54 28.55 15.20 -0.84
C ASN A 54 27.83 14.30 0.15
N LYS A 55 27.62 14.79 1.38
CA LYS A 55 26.87 14.04 2.40
C LYS A 55 25.40 13.83 1.99
N PHE A 56 24.79 14.87 1.44
CA PHE A 56 23.40 14.80 0.96
C PHE A 56 23.24 13.88 -0.25
N ARG A 57 24.19 13.86 -1.17
CA ARG A 57 24.19 12.93 -2.31
C ARG A 57 24.20 11.48 -1.85
N ILE A 58 25.02 11.12 -0.86
CA ILE A 58 25.06 9.78 -0.27
C ILE A 58 23.72 9.44 0.41
N ILE A 59 23.10 10.39 1.11
CA ILE A 59 21.81 10.20 1.75
C ILE A 59 20.73 9.94 0.68
N LEU A 60 20.64 10.76 -0.37
CA LEU A 60 19.68 10.58 -1.46
C LEU A 60 19.83 9.23 -2.15
N GLU A 61 21.07 8.76 -2.34
CA GLU A 61 21.32 7.45 -2.93
C GLU A 61 20.86 6.31 -2.01
N LYS A 62 21.12 6.39 -0.71
CA LYS A 62 20.60 5.42 0.27
C LYS A 62 19.07 5.41 0.30
N CYS A 63 18.44 6.59 0.30
CA CYS A 63 16.99 6.72 0.22
C CYS A 63 16.42 6.07 -1.03
N ASN A 64 17.04 6.32 -2.19
CA ASN A 64 16.62 5.72 -3.45
C ASN A 64 16.68 4.19 -3.41
N ILE A 65 17.77 3.61 -2.92
CA ILE A 65 17.93 2.16 -2.77
C ILE A 65 16.88 1.59 -1.79
N ALA A 66 16.68 2.26 -0.66
CA ALA A 66 15.73 1.82 0.35
C ALA A 66 14.28 1.83 -0.18
N LEU A 67 13.87 2.92 -0.85
CA LEU A 67 12.54 3.05 -1.44
C LEU A 67 12.31 2.06 -2.58
N THR A 68 13.30 1.86 -3.44
CA THR A 68 13.20 0.89 -4.55
C THR A 68 13.03 -0.53 -4.01
N ASN A 69 13.85 -0.93 -3.03
CA ASN A 69 13.75 -2.25 -2.41
C ASN A 69 12.40 -2.43 -1.71
N TRP A 70 11.92 -1.41 -1.00
CA TRP A 70 10.64 -1.44 -0.32
C TRP A 70 9.47 -1.57 -1.31
N THR A 71 9.45 -0.76 -2.37
CA THR A 71 8.39 -0.80 -3.41
C THR A 71 8.35 -2.15 -4.10
N PHE A 72 9.53 -2.69 -4.46
CA PHE A 72 9.64 -4.01 -5.08
C PHE A 72 9.13 -5.12 -4.14
N SER A 73 9.49 -5.04 -2.85
CA SER A 73 9.05 -6.00 -1.84
C SER A 73 7.54 -6.01 -1.67
N ILE A 74 6.92 -4.83 -1.59
CA ILE A 74 5.46 -4.71 -1.49
C ILE A 74 4.78 -5.25 -2.75
N PHE A 75 5.30 -4.94 -3.93
CA PHE A 75 4.72 -5.42 -5.17
C PHE A 75 4.70 -6.96 -5.23
N ILE A 76 5.83 -7.61 -4.91
CA ILE A 76 5.90 -9.08 -4.90
C ILE A 76 5.03 -9.66 -3.78
N SER A 77 5.05 -9.06 -2.58
CA SER A 77 4.17 -9.49 -1.49
C SER A 77 2.70 -9.41 -1.88
N SER A 78 2.26 -8.28 -2.41
CA SER A 78 0.87 -8.08 -2.84
C SER A 78 0.44 -9.08 -3.91
N LEU A 79 1.30 -9.35 -4.89
CA LEU A 79 1.04 -10.36 -5.91
C LEU A 79 0.92 -11.76 -5.28
N SER A 80 1.80 -12.10 -4.37
CA SER A 80 1.79 -13.39 -3.66
C SER A 80 0.54 -13.56 -2.82
N VAL A 81 0.14 -12.53 -2.06
CA VAL A 81 -1.10 -12.55 -1.26
C VAL A 81 -2.34 -12.68 -2.15
N GLY A 82 -2.38 -11.97 -3.28
CA GLY A 82 -3.45 -12.10 -4.26
C GLY A 82 -3.57 -13.52 -4.82
N LEU A 83 -2.44 -14.13 -5.19
CA LEU A 83 -2.39 -15.51 -5.70
C LEU A 83 -2.80 -16.53 -4.62
N LEU A 84 -2.28 -16.39 -3.41
CA LEU A 84 -2.66 -17.26 -2.28
C LEU A 84 -4.15 -17.13 -1.96
N SER A 85 -4.69 -15.92 -1.94
CA SER A 85 -6.11 -15.66 -1.75
C SER A 85 -6.96 -16.30 -2.85
N LEU A 86 -6.53 -16.18 -4.11
CA LEU A 86 -7.22 -16.80 -5.24
C LEU A 86 -7.28 -18.33 -5.08
N ILE A 87 -6.16 -18.97 -4.74
CA ILE A 87 -6.09 -20.43 -4.54
C ILE A 87 -6.99 -20.85 -3.38
N VAL A 88 -6.85 -20.22 -2.22
CA VAL A 88 -7.56 -20.62 -1.01
C VAL A 88 -9.06 -20.38 -1.13
N LEU A 89 -9.48 -19.23 -1.67
CA LEU A 89 -10.90 -18.94 -1.88
C LEU A 89 -11.54 -19.85 -2.94
N SER A 90 -10.77 -20.29 -3.95
CA SER A 90 -11.21 -21.29 -4.91
C SER A 90 -11.44 -22.67 -4.25
N ILE A 91 -10.53 -23.09 -3.36
CA ILE A 91 -10.65 -24.36 -2.62
C ILE A 91 -11.87 -24.33 -1.68
N LEU A 92 -12.14 -23.19 -1.05
CA LEU A 92 -13.29 -23.01 -0.16
C LEU A 92 -14.60 -22.75 -0.90
N ASP A 93 -14.58 -22.71 -2.22
CA ASP A 93 -15.74 -22.45 -3.08
C ASP A 93 -16.51 -21.19 -2.63
N VAL A 94 -15.76 -20.09 -2.43
CA VAL A 94 -16.32 -18.77 -2.11
C VAL A 94 -16.71 -18.07 -3.39
N LYS A 95 -17.85 -17.41 -3.44
CA LYS A 95 -18.26 -16.63 -4.62
C LYS A 95 -17.33 -15.45 -4.86
N TYR A 96 -17.20 -15.04 -6.13
CA TYR A 96 -16.39 -13.89 -6.56
C TYR A 96 -14.90 -13.99 -6.17
N VAL A 97 -14.31 -15.18 -6.31
CA VAL A 97 -12.92 -15.48 -5.97
C VAL A 97 -11.94 -14.47 -6.56
N VAL A 98 -12.04 -14.22 -7.88
CA VAL A 98 -11.12 -13.33 -8.61
C VAL A 98 -11.21 -11.89 -8.08
N SER A 99 -12.43 -11.40 -7.87
CA SER A 99 -12.63 -10.04 -7.34
C SER A 99 -12.04 -9.90 -5.92
N ASN A 100 -12.27 -10.88 -5.05
CA ASN A 100 -11.72 -10.90 -3.70
C ASN A 100 -10.19 -11.00 -3.69
N ALA A 101 -9.61 -11.79 -4.58
CA ALA A 101 -8.15 -11.90 -4.74
C ALA A 101 -7.51 -10.60 -5.23
N ILE A 102 -8.14 -9.90 -6.17
CA ILE A 102 -7.69 -8.59 -6.65
C ILE A 102 -7.79 -7.54 -5.53
N ILE A 103 -8.88 -7.54 -4.77
CA ILE A 103 -9.04 -6.66 -3.60
C ILE A 103 -7.95 -6.94 -2.57
N ALA A 104 -7.66 -8.21 -2.27
CA ALA A 104 -6.60 -8.59 -1.34
C ALA A 104 -5.22 -8.09 -1.85
N MET A 105 -4.92 -8.26 -3.13
CA MET A 105 -3.69 -7.79 -3.76
C MET A 105 -3.55 -6.27 -3.64
N ILE A 106 -4.60 -5.50 -3.96
CA ILE A 106 -4.57 -4.03 -3.92
C ILE A 106 -4.45 -3.52 -2.48
N LEU A 107 -5.26 -4.05 -1.56
CA LEU A 107 -5.26 -3.61 -0.17
C LEU A 107 -3.95 -3.97 0.55
N ASN A 108 -3.28 -5.05 0.14
CA ASN A 108 -2.00 -5.45 0.71
C ASN A 108 -0.86 -4.43 0.51
N ILE A 109 -1.04 -3.45 -0.39
CA ILE A 109 -0.13 -2.30 -0.51
C ILE A 109 -0.05 -1.49 0.80
N ILE A 110 -1.10 -1.56 1.64
CA ILE A 110 -1.15 -0.94 2.96
C ILE A 110 -0.84 -2.01 4.03
N PRO A 111 0.41 -2.14 4.48
CA PRO A 111 0.79 -3.18 5.45
C PRO A 111 0.01 -3.05 6.76
N ASN A 112 -0.21 -4.17 7.42
CA ASN A 112 -0.96 -4.36 8.65
C ASN A 112 -2.48 -4.12 8.53
N ILE A 113 -2.92 -3.07 7.88
CA ILE A 113 -4.34 -2.69 7.73
C ILE A 113 -4.97 -3.39 6.54
N GLY A 114 -4.25 -3.44 5.42
CA GLY A 114 -4.71 -4.01 4.16
C GLY A 114 -5.20 -5.45 4.26
N PRO A 115 -4.41 -6.37 4.83
CA PRO A 115 -4.83 -7.76 5.00
C PRO A 115 -6.10 -7.93 5.82
N VAL A 116 -6.25 -7.14 6.90
CA VAL A 116 -7.47 -7.17 7.73
C VAL A 116 -8.69 -6.70 6.93
N LEU A 117 -8.56 -5.57 6.24
CA LEU A 117 -9.64 -5.01 5.41
C LEU A 117 -10.01 -5.97 4.26
N SER A 118 -9.02 -6.57 3.62
CA SER A 118 -9.26 -7.48 2.50
C SER A 118 -10.01 -8.75 2.90
N GLY A 119 -9.83 -9.23 4.13
CA GLY A 119 -10.53 -10.39 4.66
C GLY A 119 -12.02 -10.15 4.93
N ILE A 120 -12.43 -8.91 5.19
CA ILE A 120 -13.83 -8.57 5.48
C ILE A 120 -14.75 -8.97 4.31
N PHE A 121 -14.34 -8.70 3.06
CA PHE A 121 -15.16 -8.96 1.88
C PHE A 121 -15.47 -10.46 1.70
N PRO A 122 -14.48 -11.36 1.60
CA PRO A 122 -14.76 -12.77 1.39
C PRO A 122 -15.44 -13.42 2.61
N ILE A 123 -15.17 -12.96 3.82
CA ILE A 123 -15.86 -13.41 5.04
C ILE A 123 -17.35 -13.04 4.96
N SER A 124 -17.68 -11.80 4.58
CA SER A 124 -19.06 -11.35 4.44
C SER A 124 -19.82 -12.13 3.36
N ILE A 125 -19.16 -12.45 2.24
CA ILE A 125 -19.74 -13.25 1.16
C ILE A 125 -19.96 -14.69 1.63
N ALA A 126 -19.01 -15.28 2.35
CA ALA A 126 -19.10 -16.63 2.88
C ALA A 126 -20.23 -16.79 3.91
N LEU A 127 -20.56 -15.74 4.66
CA LEU A 127 -21.69 -15.72 5.60
C LEU A 127 -23.04 -15.95 4.91
N LEU A 128 -23.16 -15.55 3.63
CA LEU A 128 -24.40 -15.72 2.87
C LEU A 128 -24.58 -17.17 2.35
N ASP A 129 -23.50 -17.95 2.33
CA ASP A 129 -23.53 -19.32 1.80
C ASP A 129 -23.73 -20.36 2.91
N ASN A 130 -22.87 -20.34 3.96
CA ASN A 130 -22.90 -21.35 5.01
C ASN A 130 -22.22 -20.81 6.28
N PHE A 131 -22.72 -21.23 7.46
CA PHE A 131 -22.23 -20.76 8.75
C PHE A 131 -20.75 -21.11 9.04
N TRP A 132 -20.24 -22.20 8.50
CA TRP A 132 -18.85 -22.65 8.70
C TRP A 132 -17.84 -22.02 7.71
N LYS A 133 -18.27 -21.61 6.52
CA LYS A 133 -17.39 -21.00 5.53
C LYS A 133 -16.68 -19.74 6.03
N PRO A 134 -17.30 -18.78 6.71
CA PRO A 134 -16.63 -17.60 7.25
C PRO A 134 -15.47 -17.93 8.20
N VAL A 135 -15.65 -18.96 9.04
CA VAL A 135 -14.61 -19.40 9.99
C VAL A 135 -13.43 -19.99 9.23
N ALA A 136 -13.70 -20.79 8.20
CA ALA A 136 -12.65 -21.35 7.33
C ALA A 136 -11.91 -20.24 6.56
N VAL A 137 -12.64 -19.26 6.00
CA VAL A 137 -12.05 -18.10 5.30
C VAL A 137 -11.19 -17.27 6.25
N PHE A 138 -11.68 -16.98 7.45
CA PHE A 138 -10.93 -16.24 8.47
C PHE A 138 -9.62 -16.96 8.84
N GLY A 139 -9.69 -18.28 9.11
CA GLY A 139 -8.52 -19.09 9.40
C GLY A 139 -7.52 -19.11 8.23
N ALA A 140 -8.02 -19.19 6.99
CA ALA A 140 -7.20 -19.14 5.78
C ALA A 140 -6.47 -17.80 5.63
N TYR A 141 -7.13 -16.67 5.90
CA TYR A 141 -6.50 -15.36 5.87
C TYR A 141 -5.43 -15.20 6.96
N ILE A 142 -5.63 -15.79 8.15
CA ILE A 142 -4.56 -15.85 9.17
C ILE A 142 -3.34 -16.62 8.64
N ILE A 143 -3.55 -17.76 7.96
CA ILE A 143 -2.48 -18.57 7.40
C ILE A 143 -1.75 -17.78 6.31
N ILE A 144 -2.48 -17.15 5.37
CA ILE A 144 -1.90 -16.30 4.32
C ILE A 144 -1.05 -15.19 4.93
N GLN A 145 -1.53 -14.52 5.97
CA GLN A 145 -0.83 -13.45 6.66
C GLN A 145 0.47 -13.95 7.33
N ASN A 146 0.44 -15.15 7.92
CA ASN A 146 1.63 -15.76 8.50
C ASN A 146 2.64 -16.14 7.41
N ILE A 147 2.20 -16.72 6.29
CA ILE A 147 3.06 -17.02 5.14
C ILE A 147 3.70 -15.74 4.60
N GLU A 148 2.93 -14.66 4.44
CA GLU A 148 3.46 -13.37 4.02
C GLU A 148 4.54 -12.87 4.97
N SER A 149 4.24 -12.78 6.26
CA SER A 149 5.12 -12.16 7.26
C SER A 149 6.37 -12.97 7.55
N TYR A 150 6.29 -14.30 7.58
CA TYR A 150 7.40 -15.16 7.99
C TYR A 150 8.15 -15.81 6.83
N ILE A 151 7.55 -15.91 5.64
CA ILE A 151 8.18 -16.59 4.50
C ILE A 151 8.43 -15.60 3.36
N ILE A 152 7.40 -14.88 2.89
CA ILE A 152 7.50 -14.06 1.69
C ILE A 152 8.35 -12.82 1.96
N MET A 153 8.01 -12.04 2.97
CA MET A 153 8.73 -10.81 3.30
C MET A 153 10.22 -11.03 3.60
N PRO A 154 10.62 -11.98 4.47
CA PRO A 154 12.05 -12.24 4.72
C PRO A 154 12.80 -12.73 3.48
N SER A 155 12.13 -13.49 2.60
CA SER A 155 12.75 -14.02 1.37
C SER A 155 13.06 -12.92 0.35
N ILE A 156 12.25 -11.87 0.32
CA ILE A 156 12.40 -10.74 -0.61
C ILE A 156 13.37 -9.70 -0.03
N LEU A 157 13.23 -9.37 1.24
CA LEU A 157 14.09 -8.43 1.96
C LEU A 157 15.41 -9.10 2.34
N LYS A 158 16.39 -9.12 1.44
CA LYS A 158 17.75 -9.66 1.69
C LYS A 158 18.53 -8.94 2.80
N LYS A 159 18.09 -7.78 3.23
CA LYS A 159 18.61 -7.04 4.40
C LYS A 159 17.43 -6.76 5.33
N LYS A 160 17.54 -7.24 6.57
CA LYS A 160 16.60 -6.89 7.65
C LYS A 160 16.55 -5.38 7.81
N THR A 161 15.54 -4.74 7.27
CA THR A 161 15.09 -3.48 7.82
C THR A 161 14.49 -3.84 9.17
N ASN A 162 15.23 -3.56 10.26
CA ASN A 162 14.76 -3.78 11.63
C ASN A 162 13.66 -2.74 11.97
N LEU A 163 12.62 -2.69 11.17
CA LEU A 163 11.46 -1.85 11.47
C LEU A 163 10.67 -2.58 12.55
N LEU A 164 10.69 -2.02 13.75
CA LEU A 164 9.86 -2.49 14.85
C LEU A 164 8.38 -2.35 14.45
N PRO A 165 7.57 -3.42 14.52
CA PRO A 165 6.16 -3.35 14.14
C PRO A 165 5.37 -2.23 14.85
N GLY A 166 5.74 -1.94 16.11
CA GLY A 166 5.15 -0.84 16.86
C GLY A 166 5.44 0.54 16.25
N LEU A 167 6.66 0.78 15.75
CA LEU A 167 7.01 2.04 15.08
C LEU A 167 6.24 2.21 13.77
N THR A 168 6.05 1.15 13.00
CA THR A 168 5.27 1.20 11.76
C THR A 168 3.82 1.54 12.03
N LEU A 169 3.20 0.95 13.05
CA LEU A 169 1.83 1.28 13.43
C LEU A 169 1.69 2.73 13.94
N ILE A 170 2.58 3.17 14.85
CA ILE A 170 2.55 4.53 15.36
C ILE A 170 2.71 5.54 14.23
N SER A 171 3.64 5.30 13.29
CA SER A 171 3.82 6.17 12.15
C SER A 171 2.61 6.17 11.21
N GLN A 172 1.98 5.03 10.96
CA GLN A 172 0.76 4.93 10.15
C GLN A 172 -0.37 5.76 10.77
N PHE A 173 -0.62 5.65 12.08
CA PHE A 173 -1.62 6.47 12.76
C PHE A 173 -1.26 7.94 12.74
N GLY A 174 -0.01 8.31 13.06
CA GLY A 174 0.46 9.69 13.07
C GLY A 174 0.35 10.36 11.71
N PHE A 175 0.82 9.72 10.66
CA PHE A 175 0.72 10.26 9.29
C PHE A 175 -0.72 10.28 8.77
N THR A 176 -1.56 9.32 9.18
CA THR A 176 -2.99 9.33 8.83
C THR A 176 -3.70 10.51 9.48
N PHE A 177 -3.34 10.86 10.70
CA PHE A 177 -3.92 12.02 11.38
C PHE A 177 -3.57 13.34 10.68
N ILE A 178 -2.34 13.46 10.12
CA ILE A 178 -1.86 14.68 9.44
C ILE A 178 -2.32 14.74 7.98
N PHE A 179 -2.20 13.63 7.25
CA PHE A 179 -2.39 13.59 5.79
C PHE A 179 -3.67 12.82 5.36
N GLY A 180 -4.50 12.41 6.33
CA GLY A 180 -5.68 11.59 6.04
C GLY A 180 -5.31 10.19 5.50
N PRO A 181 -6.20 9.53 4.73
CA PRO A 181 -5.98 8.17 4.21
C PRO A 181 -4.68 7.99 3.41
N LEU A 182 -4.18 9.05 2.77
CA LEU A 182 -2.88 9.03 2.08
C LEU A 182 -1.72 8.82 3.03
N GLY A 183 -1.86 9.24 4.30
CA GLY A 183 -0.86 9.02 5.34
C GLY A 183 -0.58 7.55 5.61
N LEU A 184 -1.57 6.66 5.44
CA LEU A 184 -1.37 5.21 5.58
C LEU A 184 -0.37 4.66 4.55
N ILE A 185 -0.45 5.14 3.31
CA ILE A 185 0.43 4.69 2.23
C ILE A 185 1.81 5.34 2.35
N LEU A 186 1.86 6.64 2.69
CA LEU A 186 3.11 7.41 2.75
C LEU A 186 3.93 7.15 4.00
N SER A 187 3.31 6.68 5.09
CA SER A 187 4.00 6.48 6.37
C SER A 187 5.20 5.55 6.27
N LEU A 188 5.07 4.43 5.58
CA LEU A 188 6.14 3.44 5.48
C LEU A 188 7.31 3.88 4.61
N PRO A 189 7.14 4.44 3.40
CA PRO A 189 8.24 5.04 2.66
C PRO A 189 9.03 6.05 3.49
N ILE A 190 8.34 6.88 4.28
CA ILE A 190 9.00 7.89 5.10
C ILE A 190 9.78 7.24 6.25
N VAL A 191 9.22 6.24 6.92
CA VAL A 191 9.91 5.52 8.02
C VAL A 191 11.10 4.71 7.51
N VAL A 192 11.02 4.14 6.30
CA VAL A 192 12.12 3.39 5.68
C VAL A 192 13.32 4.30 5.37
N VAL A 193 13.07 5.58 5.15
CA VAL A 193 14.08 6.60 4.80
C VAL A 193 14.63 7.32 6.04
N SER A 194 13.90 7.37 7.15
CA SER A 194 14.31 8.04 8.40
C SER A 194 15.32 7.22 9.19
#